data_51c059b701e03c4425ab2d20d904ca7d
#
_entry.id   51c059b701e03c4425ab2d20d904ca7d
#
_cell.length_a   1.000
_cell.length_b   1.000
_cell.length_c   1.000
_cell.angle_alpha   90.00
_cell.angle_beta   90.00
_cell.angle_gamma   90.00
#
_symmetry.space_group_name_H-M   'P 1'
#
loop_
_entity.id
_entity.type
_entity.pdbx_description
1 polymer ?
#
loop_
_entity_poly.entity_id
_entity_poly.type
_entity_poly.pdbx_seq_one_letter_code
_entity_poly.pdbx_strand_id
1 'polypeptide(L)'
;MIGELDDIKICGMASAVPTYEDDNSKYETIIGKRQYRRQTRITGVSKRRISGRHQRSSDLCVGAAKPLLERLGWNPEEIKVLIVVTQRPNYVFPSTAFLIQKQLGLKKDCIVFDMNLGCSSFPVGVLVVSALLRLGNLYDKGLLLLADTVKQVSYPESNIALTKDIITHDMLFGSAGAAVALQKVKETEHLRFMSKADGNSFEAIIQRFNVP
;
A
#
# COMPACT_ATOMS: atom_id res chain seq x y z
N MET A 1 -19.68 -10.59 5.63
CA MET A 1 -19.09 -11.92 5.36
C MET A 1 -18.15 -12.26 6.49
N ILE A 2 -18.22 -13.48 7.00
CA ILE A 2 -17.29 -14.02 8.01
C ILE A 2 -16.79 -15.33 7.44
N GLY A 3 -15.51 -15.64 7.61
CA GLY A 3 -14.93 -16.88 7.13
C GLY A 3 -13.57 -17.20 7.73
N GLU A 4 -13.05 -18.36 7.38
CA GLU A 4 -11.74 -18.87 7.80
C GLU A 4 -10.97 -19.41 6.59
N LEU A 5 -9.66 -19.31 6.65
CA LEU A 5 -8.70 -19.87 5.70
C LEU A 5 -7.71 -20.72 6.51
N ASP A 6 -7.65 -22.00 6.22
CA ASP A 6 -6.80 -22.98 6.90
C ASP A 6 -5.73 -23.58 5.98
N ASP A 7 -5.76 -23.18 4.71
CA ASP A 7 -4.89 -23.65 3.64
C ASP A 7 -4.00 -22.54 3.04
N ILE A 8 -3.98 -21.36 3.67
CA ILE A 8 -3.17 -20.21 3.24
C ILE A 8 -2.31 -19.73 4.40
N LYS A 9 -1.01 -19.64 4.15
CA LYS A 9 -0.01 -19.15 5.10
C LYS A 9 0.54 -17.80 4.67
N ILE A 10 0.61 -16.84 5.60
CA ILE A 10 1.43 -15.64 5.45
C ILE A 10 2.85 -16.02 5.82
N CYS A 11 3.73 -16.15 4.82
CA CYS A 11 5.11 -16.61 5.00
C CYS A 11 6.05 -15.49 5.46
N GLY A 12 5.69 -14.25 5.21
CA GLY A 12 6.49 -13.11 5.64
C GLY A 12 5.94 -11.78 5.14
N MET A 13 6.45 -10.72 5.76
CA MET A 13 6.14 -9.35 5.40
C MET A 13 7.41 -8.51 5.44
N ALA A 14 7.47 -7.51 4.56
CA ALA A 14 8.53 -6.50 4.55
C ALA A 14 7.95 -5.14 4.16
N SER A 15 8.66 -4.08 4.51
CA SER A 15 8.29 -2.71 4.14
C SER A 15 9.49 -1.95 3.56
N ALA A 16 9.19 -0.96 2.74
CA ALA A 16 10.15 -0.01 2.21
C ALA A 16 9.61 1.41 2.38
N VAL A 17 10.45 2.32 2.80
CA VAL A 17 10.12 3.73 2.97
C VAL A 17 11.15 4.61 2.27
N PRO A 18 10.78 5.81 1.80
CA PRO A 18 11.73 6.79 1.29
C PRO A 18 12.77 7.19 2.34
N THR A 19 13.93 7.63 1.89
CA THR A 19 15.00 8.10 2.78
C THR A 19 14.72 9.47 3.38
N TYR A 20 13.99 10.33 2.65
CA TYR A 20 13.70 11.68 3.11
C TYR A 20 12.63 11.65 4.23
N GLU A 21 12.99 12.28 5.35
CA GLU A 21 12.12 12.46 6.51
C GLU A 21 11.64 13.91 6.57
N ASP A 22 10.34 14.08 6.61
CA ASP A 22 9.68 15.38 6.70
C ASP A 22 9.15 15.61 8.12
N ASP A 23 9.63 16.67 8.77
CA ASP A 23 9.24 17.01 10.14
C ASP A 23 7.99 17.91 10.14
N ASN A 24 6.95 17.45 10.82
CA ASN A 24 5.68 18.17 10.93
C ASN A 24 5.77 19.45 11.78
N SER A 25 6.87 19.69 12.51
CA SER A 25 7.06 20.91 13.31
C SER A 25 7.01 22.19 12.47
N LYS A 26 7.33 22.12 11.17
CA LYS A 26 7.20 23.24 10.24
C LYS A 26 5.78 23.82 10.15
N TYR A 27 4.76 23.01 10.45
CA TYR A 27 3.38 23.45 10.42
C TYR A 27 2.96 24.19 11.71
N GLU A 28 3.78 24.15 12.78
CA GLU A 28 3.48 24.84 14.05
C GLU A 28 3.27 26.35 13.85
N THR A 29 4.06 26.97 12.97
CA THR A 29 3.96 28.40 12.64
C THR A 29 2.67 28.74 11.87
N ILE A 30 2.12 27.78 11.11
CA ILE A 30 0.97 28.00 10.23
C ILE A 30 -0.36 27.77 10.97
N ILE A 31 -0.45 26.65 11.69
CA ILE A 31 -1.71 26.27 12.39
C ILE A 31 -1.72 26.66 13.88
N GLY A 32 -0.60 27.14 14.40
CA GLY A 32 -0.39 27.51 15.79
C GLY A 32 -0.05 26.33 16.71
N LYS A 33 0.77 26.61 17.73
CA LYS A 33 1.34 25.63 18.69
C LYS A 33 0.29 24.71 19.34
N ARG A 34 -0.86 25.27 19.73
CA ARG A 34 -1.92 24.49 20.41
C ARG A 34 -2.51 23.43 19.48
N GLN A 35 -2.82 23.80 18.23
CA GLN A 35 -3.39 22.90 17.23
C GLN A 35 -2.38 21.86 16.78
N TYR A 36 -1.14 22.26 16.52
CA TYR A 36 -0.04 21.33 16.19
C TYR A 36 0.12 20.25 17.25
N ARG A 37 0.24 20.64 18.55
CA ARG A 37 0.38 19.68 19.65
C ARG A 37 -0.84 18.76 19.80
N ARG A 38 -2.06 19.29 19.58
CA ARG A 38 -3.29 18.47 19.60
C ARG A 38 -3.27 17.44 18.49
N GLN A 39 -2.95 17.83 17.25
CA GLN A 39 -2.86 16.94 16.08
C GLN A 39 -1.82 15.83 16.31
N THR A 40 -0.60 16.21 16.64
CA THR A 40 0.49 15.26 16.89
C THR A 40 0.16 14.27 18.00
N ARG A 41 -0.52 14.74 19.08
CA ARG A 41 -0.94 13.86 20.18
C ARG A 41 -2.02 12.86 19.75
N ILE A 42 -2.98 13.29 18.92
CA ILE A 42 -4.08 12.42 18.46
C ILE A 42 -3.57 11.40 17.44
N THR A 43 -2.74 11.81 16.50
CA THR A 43 -2.26 10.96 15.41
C THR A 43 -1.02 10.14 15.79
N GLY A 44 -0.22 10.59 16.74
CA GLY A 44 1.10 10.03 17.05
C GLY A 44 2.16 10.36 15.98
N VAL A 45 1.81 11.12 14.93
CA VAL A 45 2.70 11.38 13.79
C VAL A 45 3.37 12.73 13.91
N SER A 46 4.65 12.72 14.28
CA SER A 46 5.50 13.93 14.32
C SER A 46 6.35 14.09 13.07
N LYS A 47 6.67 12.98 12.39
CA LYS A 47 7.51 12.92 11.21
C LYS A 47 6.95 11.93 10.20
N ARG A 48 7.22 12.15 8.92
CA ARG A 48 6.75 11.30 7.82
C ARG A 48 7.89 11.02 6.84
N ARG A 49 7.80 9.89 6.15
CA ARG A 49 8.65 9.61 4.98
C ARG A 49 7.95 10.09 3.72
N ILE A 50 8.63 10.85 2.90
CA ILE A 50 8.07 11.48 1.69
C ILE A 50 8.88 11.05 0.49
N SER A 51 8.19 10.64 -0.56
CA SER A 51 8.81 10.22 -1.82
C SER A 51 9.49 11.37 -2.54
N GLY A 52 10.68 11.12 -3.07
CA GLY A 52 11.36 12.04 -3.99
C GLY A 52 10.53 12.25 -5.27
N ARG A 53 10.88 13.32 -6.02
CA ARG A 53 10.11 13.77 -7.21
C ARG A 53 9.81 12.64 -8.21
N HIS A 54 10.75 11.73 -8.43
CA HIS A 54 10.65 10.65 -9.42
C HIS A 54 10.30 9.28 -8.81
N GLN A 55 10.26 9.17 -7.48
CA GLN A 55 9.92 7.92 -6.81
C GLN A 55 8.43 7.63 -6.93
N ARG A 56 8.10 6.42 -7.36
CA ARG A 56 6.73 5.94 -7.61
C ARG A 56 6.34 4.83 -6.64
N SER A 57 5.05 4.51 -6.61
CA SER A 57 4.53 3.39 -5.81
C SER A 57 5.18 2.06 -6.19
N SER A 58 5.46 1.83 -7.49
CA SER A 58 6.19 0.63 -7.94
C SER A 58 7.57 0.49 -7.32
N ASP A 59 8.31 1.59 -7.13
CA ASP A 59 9.66 1.54 -6.58
C ASP A 59 9.63 1.08 -5.11
N LEU A 60 8.65 1.56 -4.36
CA LEU A 60 8.43 1.14 -2.97
C LEU A 60 7.96 -0.31 -2.88
N CYS A 61 7.07 -0.74 -3.77
CA CYS A 61 6.65 -2.14 -3.87
C CYS A 61 7.84 -3.07 -4.13
N VAL A 62 8.65 -2.76 -5.13
CA VAL A 62 9.84 -3.55 -5.49
C VAL A 62 10.87 -3.52 -4.36
N GLY A 63 11.07 -2.34 -3.74
CA GLY A 63 11.96 -2.17 -2.60
C GLY A 63 11.56 -3.00 -1.37
N ALA A 64 10.26 -3.28 -1.19
CA ALA A 64 9.77 -4.18 -0.14
C ALA A 64 9.82 -5.65 -0.58
N ALA A 65 9.48 -5.95 -1.84
CA ALA A 65 9.34 -7.31 -2.34
C ALA A 65 10.70 -8.04 -2.48
N LYS A 66 11.72 -7.40 -3.04
CA LYS A 66 13.03 -8.02 -3.28
C LYS A 66 13.66 -8.58 -2.00
N PRO A 67 13.84 -7.81 -0.91
CA PRO A 67 14.41 -8.33 0.33
C PRO A 67 13.54 -9.41 0.98
N LEU A 68 12.21 -9.36 0.78
CA LEU A 68 11.31 -10.39 1.28
C LEU A 68 11.52 -11.72 0.56
N LEU A 69 11.57 -11.70 -0.78
CA LEU A 69 11.81 -12.89 -1.60
C LEU A 69 13.16 -13.52 -1.28
N GLU A 70 14.22 -12.70 -1.18
CA GLU A 70 15.57 -13.15 -0.80
C GLU A 70 15.57 -13.82 0.58
N ARG A 71 14.95 -13.22 1.58
CA ARG A 71 14.87 -13.77 2.96
C ARG A 71 14.11 -15.09 3.00
N LEU A 72 13.08 -15.24 2.19
CA LEU A 72 12.29 -16.47 2.11
C LEU A 72 12.94 -17.54 1.22
N GLY A 73 14.01 -17.22 0.48
CA GLY A 73 14.59 -18.09 -0.53
C GLY A 73 13.61 -18.40 -1.67
N TRP A 74 12.68 -17.47 -1.96
CA TRP A 74 11.69 -17.67 -3.01
C TRP A 74 12.23 -17.20 -4.36
N ASN A 75 12.20 -18.11 -5.34
CA ASN A 75 12.47 -17.71 -6.71
C ASN A 75 11.27 -16.90 -7.26
N PRO A 76 11.48 -15.68 -7.79
CA PRO A 76 10.42 -14.89 -8.41
C PRO A 76 9.59 -15.64 -9.45
N GLU A 77 10.20 -16.57 -10.17
CA GLU A 77 9.52 -17.40 -11.18
C GLU A 77 8.45 -18.35 -10.60
N GLU A 78 8.43 -18.59 -9.30
CA GLU A 78 7.44 -19.42 -8.63
C GLU A 78 6.17 -18.66 -8.23
N ILE A 79 6.17 -17.33 -8.36
CA ILE A 79 5.02 -16.49 -8.00
C ILE A 79 3.92 -16.65 -9.06
N LYS A 80 2.73 -17.06 -8.62
CA LYS A 80 1.55 -17.30 -9.45
C LYS A 80 0.52 -16.19 -9.38
N VAL A 81 0.54 -15.38 -8.32
CA VAL A 81 -0.37 -14.27 -8.10
C VAL A 81 0.41 -13.05 -7.64
N LEU A 82 0.25 -11.93 -8.33
CA LEU A 82 0.74 -10.62 -7.93
C LEU A 82 -0.40 -9.62 -7.93
N ILE A 83 -0.78 -9.13 -6.76
CA ILE A 83 -1.75 -8.04 -6.64
C ILE A 83 -1.05 -6.82 -6.07
N VAL A 84 -1.26 -5.68 -6.71
CA VAL A 84 -0.74 -4.40 -6.25
C VAL A 84 -1.90 -3.53 -5.80
N VAL A 85 -1.85 -3.07 -4.59
CA VAL A 85 -2.82 -2.12 -4.04
C VAL A 85 -2.21 -0.73 -3.99
N THR A 86 -2.81 0.19 -4.71
CA THR A 86 -2.35 1.59 -4.74
C THR A 86 -3.48 2.53 -5.14
N GLN A 87 -3.52 3.71 -4.53
CA GLN A 87 -4.33 4.87 -4.96
C GLN A 87 -3.52 5.82 -5.87
N ARG A 88 -2.21 5.53 -6.03
CA ARG A 88 -1.25 6.30 -6.82
C ARG A 88 -0.54 5.40 -7.84
N PRO A 89 -1.29 4.82 -8.81
CA PRO A 89 -0.68 3.96 -9.82
C PRO A 89 0.32 4.73 -10.67
N ASN A 90 1.28 4.02 -11.26
CA ASN A 90 2.29 4.63 -12.13
C ASN A 90 1.66 5.23 -13.39
N TYR A 91 0.63 4.56 -13.91
CA TYR A 91 -0.13 4.91 -15.10
C TYR A 91 -1.61 4.64 -14.86
N VAL A 92 -2.47 5.32 -15.59
CA VAL A 92 -3.91 4.98 -15.64
C VAL A 92 -4.09 3.60 -16.28
N PHE A 93 -3.28 3.29 -17.30
CA PHE A 93 -3.20 2.03 -18.02
C PHE A 93 -1.81 1.90 -18.67
N PRO A 94 -1.17 0.73 -18.67
CA PRO A 94 -1.55 -0.51 -17.99
C PRO A 94 -1.40 -0.45 -16.46
N SER A 95 -1.92 -1.49 -15.76
CA SER A 95 -1.78 -1.63 -14.31
C SER A 95 -0.32 -1.60 -13.87
N THR A 96 -0.05 -1.02 -12.71
CA THR A 96 1.28 -0.96 -12.08
C THR A 96 1.86 -2.35 -11.84
N ALA A 97 0.99 -3.34 -11.60
CA ALA A 97 1.38 -4.73 -11.38
C ALA A 97 2.18 -5.32 -12.55
N PHE A 98 1.87 -4.96 -13.82
CA PHE A 98 2.65 -5.42 -14.97
C PHE A 98 4.07 -4.87 -14.99
N LEU A 99 4.24 -3.60 -14.59
CA LEU A 99 5.58 -3.02 -14.43
C LEU A 99 6.37 -3.75 -13.36
N ILE A 100 5.74 -4.02 -12.22
CA ILE A 100 6.38 -4.72 -11.09
C ILE A 100 6.67 -6.18 -11.45
N GLN A 101 5.78 -6.88 -12.17
CA GLN A 101 6.03 -8.21 -12.71
C GLN A 101 7.36 -8.25 -13.48
N LYS A 102 7.55 -7.29 -14.40
CA LYS A 102 8.80 -7.15 -15.18
C LYS A 102 10.01 -6.86 -14.28
N GLN A 103 9.87 -5.94 -13.31
CA GLN A 103 10.97 -5.51 -12.42
C GLN A 103 11.42 -6.60 -11.45
N LEU A 104 10.51 -7.49 -11.05
CA LEU A 104 10.80 -8.63 -10.19
C LEU A 104 11.20 -9.89 -10.96
N GLY A 105 11.03 -9.93 -12.27
CA GLY A 105 11.35 -11.10 -13.11
C GLY A 105 10.35 -12.25 -12.95
N LEU A 106 9.07 -11.96 -12.68
CA LEU A 106 8.04 -13.00 -12.57
C LEU A 106 7.72 -13.60 -13.95
N LYS A 107 7.31 -14.87 -13.97
CA LYS A 107 6.89 -15.56 -15.20
C LYS A 107 5.60 -15.00 -15.79
N LYS A 108 5.33 -15.34 -17.06
CA LYS A 108 4.10 -14.92 -17.75
C LYS A 108 2.84 -15.66 -17.26
N ASP A 109 2.98 -16.82 -16.67
CA ASP A 109 1.91 -17.63 -16.07
C ASP A 109 1.54 -17.17 -14.64
N CYS A 110 1.57 -15.88 -14.42
CA CYS A 110 1.22 -15.21 -13.18
C CYS A 110 -0.01 -14.31 -13.40
N ILE A 111 -0.99 -14.39 -12.50
CA ILE A 111 -2.13 -13.47 -12.49
C ILE A 111 -1.64 -12.14 -11.90
N VAL A 112 -1.79 -11.04 -12.64
CA VAL A 112 -1.33 -9.71 -12.22
C VAL A 112 -2.39 -8.65 -12.45
N PHE A 113 -2.70 -7.83 -11.43
CA PHE A 113 -3.57 -6.65 -11.56
C PHE A 113 -3.42 -5.70 -10.36
N ASP A 114 -3.94 -4.48 -10.52
CA ASP A 114 -4.02 -3.49 -9.45
C ASP A 114 -5.40 -3.52 -8.79
N MET A 115 -5.43 -3.22 -7.48
CA MET A 115 -6.66 -2.94 -6.72
C MET A 115 -6.61 -1.52 -6.15
N ASN A 116 -7.76 -0.84 -6.17
CA ASN A 116 -7.94 0.42 -5.48
C ASN A 116 -9.05 0.29 -4.43
N LEU A 117 -8.69 0.23 -3.16
CA LEU A 117 -9.62 0.05 -2.05
C LEU A 117 -9.30 0.90 -0.81
N GLY A 118 -8.29 1.76 -0.87
CA GLY A 118 -7.87 2.62 0.23
C GLY A 118 -7.40 1.85 1.47
N CYS A 119 -7.74 2.34 2.66
CA CYS A 119 -7.23 1.84 3.94
C CYS A 119 -7.61 0.39 4.28
N SER A 120 -8.70 -0.14 3.72
CA SER A 120 -9.15 -1.53 3.92
C SER A 120 -8.47 -2.55 2.99
N SER A 121 -7.51 -2.12 2.19
CA SER A 121 -6.88 -2.90 1.14
C SER A 121 -6.13 -4.13 1.63
N PHE A 122 -5.45 -4.04 2.77
CA PHE A 122 -4.62 -5.14 3.26
C PHE A 122 -5.46 -6.41 3.54
N PRO A 123 -6.50 -6.39 4.40
CA PRO A 123 -7.28 -7.60 4.66
C PRO A 123 -8.01 -8.10 3.41
N VAL A 124 -8.56 -7.20 2.58
CA VAL A 124 -9.24 -7.62 1.34
C VAL A 124 -8.23 -8.16 0.32
N GLY A 125 -7.06 -7.56 0.20
CA GLY A 125 -5.98 -8.05 -0.65
C GLY A 125 -5.52 -9.45 -0.26
N VAL A 126 -5.37 -9.73 1.04
CA VAL A 126 -5.06 -11.08 1.54
C VAL A 126 -6.15 -12.07 1.10
N LEU A 127 -7.43 -11.73 1.25
CA LEU A 127 -8.52 -12.58 0.80
C LEU A 127 -8.49 -12.85 -0.70
N VAL A 128 -8.24 -11.84 -1.52
CA VAL A 128 -8.21 -11.97 -2.98
C VAL A 128 -7.03 -12.84 -3.42
N VAL A 129 -5.82 -12.60 -2.90
CA VAL A 129 -4.66 -13.47 -3.19
C VAL A 129 -4.94 -14.90 -2.75
N SER A 130 -5.51 -15.10 -1.56
CA SER A 130 -5.86 -16.42 -1.04
C SER A 130 -6.86 -17.15 -1.93
N ALA A 131 -7.90 -16.46 -2.38
CA ALA A 131 -8.92 -17.04 -3.26
C ALA A 131 -8.30 -17.48 -4.61
N LEU A 132 -7.40 -16.68 -5.17
CA LEU A 132 -6.71 -17.01 -6.42
C LEU A 132 -5.72 -18.17 -6.25
N LEU A 133 -4.99 -18.22 -5.14
CA LEU A 133 -4.08 -19.34 -4.84
C LEU A 133 -4.85 -20.66 -4.64
N ARG A 134 -6.07 -20.61 -4.13
CA ARG A 134 -6.92 -21.80 -3.98
C ARG A 134 -7.30 -22.45 -5.31
N LEU A 135 -7.37 -21.64 -6.39
CA LEU A 135 -7.62 -22.15 -7.75
C LEU A 135 -6.39 -22.88 -8.35
N GLY A 136 -5.22 -22.65 -7.78
CA GLY A 136 -3.94 -23.22 -8.24
C GLY A 136 -3.54 -24.49 -7.47
N ASN A 137 -2.25 -24.83 -7.59
CA ASN A 137 -1.66 -26.03 -6.99
C ASN A 137 -1.25 -25.82 -5.52
N LEU A 138 -1.03 -26.93 -4.82
CA LEU A 138 -0.42 -26.92 -3.50
C LEU A 138 1.00 -26.29 -3.59
N TYR A 139 1.34 -25.44 -2.62
CA TYR A 139 2.58 -24.65 -2.54
C TYR A 139 2.73 -23.52 -3.55
N ASP A 140 1.69 -23.22 -4.34
CA ASP A 140 1.67 -21.99 -5.14
C ASP A 140 1.85 -20.75 -4.26
N LYS A 141 2.61 -19.79 -4.76
CA LYS A 141 3.06 -18.60 -4.06
C LYS A 141 2.42 -17.34 -4.63
N GLY A 142 2.06 -16.42 -3.76
CA GLY A 142 1.47 -15.14 -4.12
C GLY A 142 2.13 -13.97 -3.40
N LEU A 143 2.11 -12.83 -4.04
CA LEU A 143 2.54 -11.55 -3.49
C LEU A 143 1.37 -10.57 -3.47
N LEU A 144 1.13 -9.99 -2.32
CA LEU A 144 0.32 -8.78 -2.16
C LEU A 144 1.28 -7.62 -1.88
N LEU A 145 1.30 -6.64 -2.77
CA LEU A 145 2.11 -5.43 -2.63
C LEU A 145 1.19 -4.23 -2.41
N LEU A 146 1.54 -3.40 -1.47
CA LEU A 146 0.78 -2.19 -1.14
C LEU A 146 1.73 -1.01 -1.14
N ALA A 147 1.42 0.06 -1.88
CA ALA A 147 2.22 1.28 -1.80
C ALA A 147 1.43 2.50 -2.24
N ASP A 148 1.63 3.58 -1.49
CA ASP A 148 1.24 4.90 -1.94
C ASP A 148 2.37 5.90 -1.71
N THR A 149 2.44 6.90 -2.58
CA THR A 149 3.43 7.96 -2.52
C THR A 149 2.77 9.30 -2.25
N VAL A 150 3.27 9.99 -1.25
CA VAL A 150 3.02 11.42 -1.04
C VAL A 150 4.24 12.16 -1.53
N LYS A 151 4.07 13.11 -2.42
CA LYS A 151 5.18 13.94 -2.92
C LYS A 151 5.39 15.11 -1.99
N GLN A 152 6.65 15.54 -1.86
CA GLN A 152 6.95 16.80 -1.23
C GLN A 152 6.29 17.93 -2.03
N VAL A 153 5.32 18.58 -1.43
CA VAL A 153 4.74 19.80 -1.98
C VAL A 153 5.63 20.94 -1.51
N SER A 154 6.32 21.54 -2.45
CA SER A 154 7.07 22.77 -2.16
C SER A 154 6.05 23.91 -2.03
N TYR A 155 5.68 24.28 -0.83
CA TYR A 155 5.02 25.54 -0.54
C TYR A 155 6.10 26.64 -0.55
N PRO A 156 6.06 27.67 -1.36
CA PRO A 156 4.92 28.37 -1.96
C PRO A 156 4.74 28.20 -3.49
N GLU A 157 5.39 27.26 -4.14
CA GLU A 157 5.32 27.10 -5.61
C GLU A 157 3.96 26.58 -6.12
N SER A 158 3.10 26.06 -5.25
CA SER A 158 1.73 25.72 -5.59
C SER A 158 0.81 26.89 -5.26
N ASN A 159 0.03 27.38 -6.22
CA ASN A 159 -1.07 28.34 -6.01
C ASN A 159 -2.21 27.76 -5.13
N ILE A 160 -1.97 26.68 -4.39
CA ILE A 160 -2.93 26.04 -3.48
C ILE A 160 -2.85 26.77 -2.14
N ALA A 161 -3.91 27.47 -1.78
CA ALA A 161 -4.05 28.07 -0.46
C ALA A 161 -3.99 26.96 0.60
N LEU A 162 -3.04 27.07 1.54
CA LEU A 162 -2.89 26.14 2.67
C LEU A 162 -4.09 26.26 3.61
N THR A 163 -5.11 25.46 3.37
CA THR A 163 -6.22 25.34 4.33
C THR A 163 -5.80 24.45 5.51
N LYS A 164 -6.47 24.60 6.66
CA LYS A 164 -6.24 23.74 7.83
C LYS A 164 -6.45 22.26 7.52
N ASP A 165 -7.37 21.94 6.62
CA ASP A 165 -7.69 20.57 6.23
C ASP A 165 -6.56 19.95 5.40
N ILE A 166 -6.00 20.71 4.45
CA ILE A 166 -4.83 20.28 3.66
C ILE A 166 -3.63 20.01 4.58
N ILE A 167 -3.36 20.92 5.53
CA ILE A 167 -2.26 20.75 6.49
C ILE A 167 -2.50 19.52 7.37
N THR A 168 -3.73 19.32 7.84
CA THR A 168 -4.07 18.15 8.67
C THR A 168 -3.83 16.84 7.90
N HIS A 169 -4.24 16.78 6.65
CA HIS A 169 -3.96 15.66 5.76
C HIS A 169 -2.45 15.46 5.56
N ASP A 170 -1.74 16.53 5.26
CA ASP A 170 -0.29 16.50 5.05
C ASP A 170 0.48 16.11 6.30
N MET A 171 -0.01 16.42 7.49
CA MET A 171 0.61 15.97 8.75
C MET A 171 0.40 14.48 9.06
N LEU A 172 -0.56 13.82 8.40
CA LEU A 172 -0.92 12.44 8.70
C LEU A 172 -0.27 11.43 7.75
N PHE A 173 -0.32 11.69 6.44
CA PHE A 173 0.04 10.73 5.42
C PHE A 173 1.50 10.87 4.96
N GLY A 174 2.18 9.73 4.85
CA GLY A 174 3.52 9.59 4.28
C GLY A 174 3.54 8.56 3.17
N SER A 175 4.72 8.35 2.60
CA SER A 175 4.99 7.36 1.56
C SER A 175 5.54 6.07 2.16
N ALA A 176 4.98 4.95 1.77
CA ALA A 176 5.48 3.63 2.14
C ALA A 176 5.12 2.59 1.10
N GLY A 177 5.88 1.51 1.06
CA GLY A 177 5.55 0.27 0.38
C GLY A 177 5.60 -0.90 1.36
N ALA A 178 4.76 -1.90 1.13
CA ALA A 178 4.76 -3.15 1.86
C ALA A 178 4.62 -4.32 0.90
N ALA A 179 5.22 -5.46 1.28
CA ALA A 179 5.10 -6.72 0.58
C ALA A 179 4.67 -7.80 1.57
N VAL A 180 3.70 -8.59 1.17
CA VAL A 180 3.19 -9.74 1.92
C VAL A 180 3.30 -10.98 1.05
N ALA A 181 4.00 -11.98 1.53
CA ALA A 181 4.19 -13.26 0.87
C ALA A 181 3.17 -14.27 1.41
N LEU A 182 2.34 -14.81 0.51
CA LEU A 182 1.34 -15.82 0.83
C LEU A 182 1.65 -17.13 0.08
N GLN A 183 1.33 -18.25 0.70
CA GLN A 183 1.51 -19.56 0.09
C GLN A 183 0.32 -20.46 0.39
N LYS A 184 -0.15 -21.20 -0.62
CA LYS A 184 -1.09 -22.29 -0.44
C LYS A 184 -0.36 -23.45 0.21
N VAL A 185 -0.89 -23.93 1.30
CA VAL A 185 -0.33 -25.05 2.09
C VAL A 185 -1.41 -26.11 2.31
N LYS A 186 -1.03 -27.29 2.78
CA LYS A 186 -1.98 -28.36 3.05
C LYS A 186 -2.90 -27.99 4.23
N GLU A 187 -2.30 -27.43 5.28
CA GLU A 187 -2.99 -27.03 6.50
C GLU A 187 -2.09 -26.03 7.27
N THR A 188 -2.70 -25.05 7.93
CA THR A 188 -1.97 -24.06 8.76
C THR A 188 -2.89 -23.54 9.87
N GLU A 189 -2.40 -22.60 10.67
CA GLU A 189 -3.22 -21.83 11.60
C GLU A 189 -4.34 -21.09 10.86
N HIS A 190 -5.53 -21.06 11.45
CA HIS A 190 -6.70 -20.43 10.84
C HIS A 190 -6.54 -18.92 10.75
N LEU A 191 -6.62 -18.37 9.54
CA LEU A 191 -6.81 -16.95 9.32
C LEU A 191 -8.30 -16.62 9.34
N ARG A 192 -8.77 -15.98 10.40
CA ARG A 192 -10.16 -15.55 10.50
C ARG A 192 -10.34 -14.16 9.94
N PHE A 193 -11.42 -13.96 9.20
CA PHE A 193 -11.75 -12.65 8.66
C PHE A 193 -13.22 -12.31 8.82
N MET A 194 -13.46 -11.01 8.92
CA MET A 194 -14.80 -10.42 8.85
C MET A 194 -14.77 -9.19 7.97
N SER A 195 -15.69 -9.10 7.02
CA SER A 195 -15.84 -7.95 6.13
C SER A 195 -17.27 -7.42 6.18
N LYS A 196 -17.40 -6.10 6.32
CA LYS A 196 -18.65 -5.34 6.19
C LYS A 196 -18.36 -4.11 5.32
N ALA A 197 -19.33 -3.69 4.53
CA ALA A 197 -19.29 -2.46 3.74
C ALA A 197 -20.59 -1.68 3.93
N ASP A 198 -20.48 -0.36 4.00
CA ASP A 198 -21.60 0.56 4.05
C ASP A 198 -21.45 1.63 2.96
N GLY A 199 -22.16 1.46 1.85
CA GLY A 199 -22.16 2.38 0.74
C GLY A 199 -22.87 3.70 1.04
N ASN A 200 -23.69 3.78 2.09
CA ASN A 200 -24.38 5.02 2.45
C ASN A 200 -23.42 6.10 2.99
N SER A 201 -22.25 5.68 3.45
CA SER A 201 -21.23 6.57 4.02
C SER A 201 -20.09 6.89 3.04
N PHE A 202 -20.26 6.67 1.72
CA PHE A 202 -19.19 6.83 0.74
C PHE A 202 -18.59 8.24 0.69
N GLU A 203 -19.38 9.27 1.01
CA GLU A 203 -18.93 10.67 1.02
C GLU A 203 -18.07 11.05 2.23
N ALA A 204 -17.98 10.19 3.26
CA ALA A 204 -17.23 10.49 4.47
C ALA A 204 -15.74 10.70 4.21
N ILE A 205 -15.18 9.98 3.21
CA ILE A 205 -13.79 10.19 2.73
C ILE A 205 -13.82 10.07 1.20
N ILE A 206 -13.67 11.18 0.51
CA ILE A 206 -13.72 11.25 -0.95
C ILE A 206 -12.46 11.93 -1.50
N GLN A 207 -11.85 11.32 -2.50
CA GLN A 207 -10.86 11.95 -3.37
C GLN A 207 -11.44 12.05 -4.77
N ARG A 208 -11.79 13.25 -5.20
CA ARG A 208 -12.31 13.48 -6.56
C ARG A 208 -11.17 13.46 -7.56
N PHE A 209 -11.45 12.97 -8.77
CA PHE A 209 -10.53 13.22 -9.89
C PHE A 209 -10.52 14.73 -10.17
N ASN A 210 -9.34 15.31 -10.32
CA ASN A 210 -9.26 16.64 -10.92
C ASN A 210 -9.63 16.48 -12.39
N VAL A 211 -10.89 16.71 -12.69
CA VAL A 211 -11.34 16.92 -14.07
C VAL A 211 -10.97 18.38 -14.39
N PRO A 212 -10.20 18.64 -15.46
CA PRO A 212 -9.87 19.99 -15.87
C PRO A 212 -11.11 20.78 -16.25
#